data_24c929987ea02a179a61a135c1d742dc
#
_entry.id   24c929987ea02a179a61a135c1d742dc
#
_cell.length_a   1.000
_cell.length_b   1.000
_cell.length_c   1.000
_cell.angle_alpha   90.00
_cell.angle_beta   90.00
_cell.angle_gamma   90.00
#
_symmetry.space_group_name_H-M   'P 1'
#
loop_
_entity.id
_entity.type
_entity.pdbx_description
1 polymer ?
#
loop_
_entity_poly.entity_id
_entity_poly.type
_entity_poly.pdbx_seq_one_letter_code
_entity_poly.pdbx_strand_id
1 'polypeptide(L)'
;MATSDINSVVIVGRLTRDAELRYLNSGTAVASISIAVNRSKKDGDQWVSEANFFDVSYFGKGAEGIKPYLTKGTQIAVQGSLRQDRWEKDGQKFSRVNILADSVELLGSR
;
A
#
# COMPACT_ATOMS: atom_id res chain seq x y z
N MET A 1 22.48 0.69 -22.28
CA MET A 1 21.11 0.22 -22.19
C MET A 1 20.75 -0.16 -20.76
N ALA A 2 19.65 0.35 -20.29
CA ALA A 2 19.19 0.00 -18.95
C ALA A 2 18.37 -1.28 -18.98
N THR A 3 18.54 -2.10 -17.96
CA THR A 3 17.72 -3.29 -17.79
C THR A 3 16.86 -3.14 -16.54
N SER A 4 15.70 -3.77 -16.54
CA SER A 4 14.79 -3.74 -15.41
C SER A 4 14.67 -5.13 -14.81
N ASP A 5 14.74 -5.19 -13.51
CA ASP A 5 14.48 -6.42 -12.80
C ASP A 5 12.98 -6.58 -12.60
N ILE A 6 12.56 -7.81 -12.38
CA ILE A 6 11.16 -8.08 -12.08
C ILE A 6 10.85 -7.49 -10.70
N ASN A 7 9.77 -6.71 -10.65
CA ASN A 7 9.31 -6.10 -9.41
C ASN A 7 7.80 -6.05 -9.46
N SER A 8 7.15 -7.03 -8.83
CA SER A 8 5.71 -7.19 -8.90
C SER A 8 5.17 -7.63 -7.55
N VAL A 9 4.11 -6.98 -7.13
CA VAL A 9 3.44 -7.26 -5.86
C VAL A 9 1.95 -7.40 -6.13
N VAL A 10 1.36 -8.45 -5.59
CA VAL A 10 -0.09 -8.64 -5.59
C VAL A 10 -0.47 -9.05 -4.17
N ILE A 11 -1.25 -8.22 -3.50
CA ILE A 11 -1.66 -8.49 -2.12
C ILE A 11 -3.12 -8.12 -1.92
N VAL A 12 -3.73 -8.77 -0.95
CA VAL A 12 -5.08 -8.46 -0.49
C VAL A 12 -4.99 -8.11 0.98
N GLY A 13 -5.60 -7.00 1.36
CA GLY A 13 -5.60 -6.56 2.75
C GLY A 13 -6.78 -5.66 3.04
N ARG A 14 -6.86 -5.23 4.30
CA ARG A 14 -7.91 -4.32 4.74
C ARG A 14 -7.31 -3.01 5.17
N LEU A 15 -7.99 -1.92 4.84
CA LEU A 15 -7.52 -0.61 5.26
C LEU A 15 -7.53 -0.51 6.79
N THR A 16 -6.45 0.02 7.34
CA THR A 16 -6.33 0.24 8.78
C THR A 16 -6.92 1.59 9.20
N ARG A 17 -7.12 2.47 8.23
CA ARG A 17 -7.72 3.78 8.41
C ARG A 17 -8.22 4.26 7.06
N ASP A 18 -8.99 5.34 7.06
CA ASP A 18 -9.46 5.93 5.82
C ASP A 18 -8.25 6.43 5.03
N ALA A 19 -8.28 6.25 3.71
CA ALA A 19 -7.21 6.73 2.85
C ALA A 19 -7.21 8.25 2.80
N GLU A 20 -6.03 8.82 2.64
CA GLU A 20 -5.88 10.26 2.48
C GLU A 20 -5.57 10.57 1.02
N LEU A 21 -6.19 11.61 0.51
CA LEU A 21 -5.96 12.08 -0.85
C LEU A 21 -5.27 13.43 -0.81
N ARG A 22 -4.21 13.55 -1.57
CA ARG A 22 -3.49 14.82 -1.71
C ARG A 22 -3.10 15.01 -3.16
N TYR A 23 -2.68 16.21 -3.50
CA TYR A 23 -2.29 16.54 -4.85
C TYR A 23 -0.85 17.03 -4.87
N LEU A 24 -0.10 16.56 -5.86
CA LEU A 24 1.26 17.01 -6.08
C LEU A 24 1.23 18.39 -6.78
N ASN A 25 2.39 19.05 -6.83
CA ASN A 25 2.50 20.34 -7.51
C ASN A 25 2.10 20.25 -8.98
N SER A 26 2.24 19.08 -9.57
CA SER A 26 1.84 18.82 -10.95
C SER A 26 0.34 18.70 -11.13
N GLY A 27 -0.41 18.63 -10.03
CA GLY A 27 -1.85 18.40 -10.06
C GLY A 27 -2.25 16.94 -9.99
N THR A 28 -1.28 16.03 -9.95
CA THR A 28 -1.54 14.60 -9.87
C THR A 28 -2.03 14.22 -8.48
N ALA A 29 -3.13 13.47 -8.44
CA ALA A 29 -3.70 12.99 -7.18
C ALA A 29 -2.89 11.80 -6.67
N VAL A 30 -2.72 11.73 -5.35
CA VAL A 30 -2.05 10.61 -4.69
C VAL A 30 -2.91 10.17 -3.51
N ALA A 31 -3.34 8.92 -3.53
CA ALA A 31 -4.03 8.32 -2.39
C ALA A 31 -3.00 7.57 -1.56
N SER A 32 -2.94 7.91 -0.28
CA SER A 32 -2.08 7.23 0.69
C SER A 32 -2.93 6.22 1.44
N ILE A 33 -2.57 4.96 1.34
CA ILE A 33 -3.37 3.84 1.83
C ILE A 33 -2.51 3.02 2.79
N SER A 34 -3.08 2.65 3.93
CA SER A 34 -2.43 1.76 4.87
C SER A 34 -3.28 0.51 5.00
N ILE A 35 -2.67 -0.65 4.75
CA ILE A 35 -3.39 -1.92 4.79
C ILE A 35 -2.74 -2.90 5.74
N ALA A 36 -3.57 -3.77 6.29
CA ALA A 36 -3.12 -4.91 7.07
C ALA A 36 -3.35 -6.17 6.26
N VAL A 37 -2.30 -6.96 6.11
CA VAL A 37 -2.34 -8.23 5.43
C VAL A 37 -2.11 -9.32 6.47
N ASN A 38 -3.10 -10.15 6.68
CA ASN A 38 -3.00 -11.21 7.67
C ASN A 38 -2.37 -12.44 7.08
N ARG A 39 -1.50 -13.06 7.84
CA ARG A 39 -0.94 -14.35 7.45
C ARG A 39 -1.01 -15.29 8.62
N SER A 40 -1.20 -16.57 8.32
CA SER A 40 -1.20 -17.60 9.34
C SER A 40 0.22 -17.99 9.67
N LYS A 41 0.49 -18.10 10.95
CA LYS A 41 1.81 -18.48 11.46
C LYS A 41 1.63 -19.58 12.49
N LYS A 42 2.46 -20.58 12.41
CA LYS A 42 2.41 -21.68 13.38
C LYS A 42 3.25 -21.33 14.59
N ASP A 43 2.66 -21.46 15.76
CA ASP A 43 3.31 -21.18 17.03
C ASP A 43 3.12 -22.42 17.90
N GLY A 44 4.17 -23.26 17.96
CA GLY A 44 4.06 -24.56 18.60
C GLY A 44 3.06 -25.43 17.84
N ASP A 45 2.01 -25.87 18.53
CA ASP A 45 0.97 -26.70 17.93
C ASP A 45 -0.24 -25.90 17.48
N GLN A 46 -0.18 -24.57 17.62
CA GLN A 46 -1.31 -23.70 17.32
C GLN A 46 -1.03 -22.82 16.12
N TRP A 47 -2.10 -22.50 15.39
CA TRP A 47 -2.05 -21.53 14.32
C TRP A 47 -2.53 -20.20 14.85
N VAL A 48 -1.73 -19.16 14.65
CA VAL A 48 -2.07 -17.81 15.06
C VAL A 48 -2.07 -16.90 13.83
N SER A 49 -2.79 -15.80 13.94
CA SER A 49 -2.84 -14.81 12.88
C SER A 49 -1.83 -13.71 13.18
N GLU A 50 -1.08 -13.34 12.15
CA GLU A 50 -0.09 -12.27 12.24
C GLU A 50 -0.43 -11.21 11.21
N ALA A 51 -0.54 -9.97 11.66
CA ALA A 51 -0.83 -8.86 10.76
C ALA A 51 0.47 -8.23 10.29
N ASN A 52 0.58 -8.05 9.00
CA ASN A 52 1.68 -7.31 8.38
C ASN A 52 1.12 -6.03 7.77
N PHE A 53 1.78 -4.91 8.01
CA PHE A 53 1.28 -3.61 7.61
C PHE A 53 2.10 -3.04 6.47
N PHE A 54 1.41 -2.53 5.46
CA PHE A 54 2.07 -1.96 4.29
C PHE A 54 1.45 -0.62 3.93
N ASP A 55 2.30 0.30 3.52
CA ASP A 55 1.86 1.58 2.98
C ASP A 55 1.83 1.48 1.47
N VAL A 56 0.75 1.98 0.89
CA VAL A 56 0.50 1.93 -0.55
C VAL A 56 0.24 3.34 -1.05
N SER A 57 0.87 3.69 -2.16
CA SER A 57 0.63 4.94 -2.85
C SER A 57 -0.02 4.64 -4.20
N TYR A 58 -1.14 5.30 -4.48
CA TYR A 58 -1.88 5.12 -5.72
C TYR A 58 -2.07 6.48 -6.37
N PHE A 59 -1.58 6.64 -7.59
CA PHE A 59 -1.51 7.92 -8.28
C PHE A 59 -2.56 8.03 -9.38
N GLY A 60 -2.98 9.25 -9.64
CA GLY A 60 -3.75 9.61 -10.82
C GLY A 60 -5.25 9.62 -10.62
N LYS A 61 -5.98 9.61 -11.74
CA LYS A 61 -7.43 9.71 -11.71
C LYS A 61 -8.10 8.53 -11.02
N GLY A 62 -7.46 7.36 -11.11
CA GLY A 62 -7.97 6.19 -10.40
C GLY A 62 -8.00 6.42 -8.90
N ALA A 63 -7.00 7.14 -8.36
CA ALA A 63 -6.96 7.46 -6.94
C ALA A 63 -8.14 8.36 -6.54
N GLU A 64 -8.44 9.35 -7.37
CA GLU A 64 -9.57 10.24 -7.09
C GLU A 64 -10.90 9.50 -7.11
N GLY A 65 -11.08 8.62 -8.09
CA GLY A 65 -12.33 7.91 -8.25
C GLY A 65 -12.60 6.89 -7.15
N ILE A 66 -11.57 6.25 -6.63
CA ILE A 66 -11.74 5.19 -5.64
C ILE A 66 -11.71 5.71 -4.20
N LYS A 67 -11.16 6.90 -3.98
CA LYS A 67 -10.93 7.44 -2.64
C LYS A 67 -12.16 7.40 -1.73
N PRO A 68 -13.38 7.75 -2.19
CA PRO A 68 -14.54 7.72 -1.30
C PRO A 68 -14.84 6.33 -0.73
N TYR A 69 -14.37 5.28 -1.39
CA TYR A 69 -14.62 3.90 -0.98
C TYR A 69 -13.48 3.33 -0.15
N LEU A 70 -12.38 4.06 -0.02
CA LEU A 70 -11.21 3.59 0.72
C LEU A 70 -11.31 4.00 2.18
N THR A 71 -12.23 3.35 2.88
CA THR A 71 -12.47 3.61 4.30
C THR A 71 -11.94 2.47 5.14
N LYS A 72 -11.75 2.75 6.43
CA LYS A 72 -11.22 1.76 7.38
C LYS A 72 -12.03 0.47 7.31
N GLY A 73 -11.33 -0.66 7.22
CA GLY A 73 -11.94 -1.99 7.20
C GLY A 73 -12.29 -2.51 5.81
N THR A 74 -12.27 -1.67 4.80
CA THR A 74 -12.55 -2.10 3.44
C THR A 74 -11.44 -3.01 2.95
N GLN A 75 -11.82 -4.13 2.34
CA GLN A 75 -10.88 -5.07 1.76
C GLN A 75 -10.59 -4.70 0.32
N ILE A 76 -9.30 -4.66 -0.01
CA ILE A 76 -8.87 -4.32 -1.36
C ILE A 76 -7.80 -5.29 -1.83
N ALA A 77 -7.69 -5.41 -3.15
CA ALA A 77 -6.57 -6.09 -3.80
C ALA A 77 -5.70 -5.02 -4.44
N VAL A 78 -4.40 -5.13 -4.23
CA VAL A 78 -3.43 -4.16 -4.76
C VAL A 78 -2.47 -4.89 -5.66
N GLN A 79 -2.24 -4.35 -6.84
CA GLN A 79 -1.21 -4.82 -7.75
C GLN A 79 -0.26 -3.65 -8.04
N GLY A 80 1.02 -3.91 -7.94
CA GLY A 80 2.00 -2.88 -8.20
C GLY A 80 3.41 -3.37 -8.00
N SER A 81 4.26 -2.50 -7.54
CA SER A 81 5.67 -2.80 -7.34
C SER A 81 6.15 -2.27 -6.01
N LEU A 82 7.26 -2.79 -5.54
CA LEU A 82 7.90 -2.28 -4.33
C LEU A 82 8.76 -1.08 -4.70
N ARG A 83 8.77 -0.10 -3.82
CA ARG A 83 9.60 1.08 -3.97
C ARG A 83 10.27 1.36 -2.65
N GLN A 84 11.53 1.75 -2.71
CA GLN A 84 12.26 2.15 -1.53
C GLN A 84 12.44 3.65 -1.54
N ASP A 85 11.93 4.30 -0.50
CA ASP A 85 12.13 5.72 -0.29
C ASP A 85 13.31 5.90 0.65
N ARG A 86 14.21 6.80 0.29
CA ARG A 86 15.38 7.12 1.08
C ARG A 86 15.41 8.60 1.33
N TRP A 87 15.75 8.97 2.54
CA TRP A 87 15.89 10.38 2.89
C TRP A 87 16.94 10.52 3.98
N GLU A 88 17.36 11.75 4.18
CA GLU A 88 18.35 12.07 5.18
C GLU A 88 17.80 13.18 6.07
N LYS A 89 17.99 13.02 7.37
CA LYS A 89 17.55 14.01 8.33
C LYS A 89 18.57 14.07 9.45
N ASP A 90 19.05 15.29 9.75
CA ASP A 90 20.03 15.53 10.83
C ASP A 90 21.25 14.63 10.70
N GLY A 91 21.73 14.41 9.47
CA GLY A 91 22.91 13.61 9.21
C GLY A 91 22.67 12.11 9.23
N GLN A 92 21.44 11.68 9.52
CA GLN A 92 21.10 10.27 9.54
C GLN A 92 20.34 9.87 8.29
N LYS A 93 20.66 8.69 7.79
CA LYS A 93 20.01 8.15 6.58
C LYS A 93 18.90 7.22 6.99
N PHE A 94 17.75 7.40 6.35
CA PHE A 94 16.57 6.58 6.58
C PHE A 94 16.11 5.95 5.28
N SER A 95 15.46 4.81 5.39
CA SER A 95 14.83 4.20 4.23
C SER A 95 13.55 3.49 4.66
N ARG A 96 12.63 3.37 3.72
CA ARG A 96 11.37 2.67 3.95
C ARG A 96 10.91 2.07 2.65
N VAL A 97 10.41 0.82 2.73
CA VAL A 97 9.85 0.15 1.57
C VAL A 97 8.34 0.33 1.60
N ASN A 98 7.77 0.74 0.48
CA ASN A 98 6.34 0.83 0.33
C ASN A 98 5.94 0.30 -1.04
N ILE A 99 4.64 0.29 -1.30
CA ILE A 99 4.10 -0.26 -2.53
C ILE A 99 3.59 0.87 -3.40
N LEU A 100 4.02 0.88 -4.65
CA LEU A 100 3.48 1.77 -5.66
C LEU A 100 2.43 1.00 -6.43
N ALA A 101 1.16 1.36 -6.24
CA ALA A 101 0.07 0.61 -6.84
C ALA A 101 -0.14 1.01 -8.30
N ASP A 102 -0.30 0.00 -9.14
CA ASP A 102 -0.74 0.19 -10.52
C ASP A 102 -2.25 0.09 -10.60
N SER A 103 -2.84 -0.76 -9.75
CA SER A 103 -4.29 -0.90 -9.68
C SER A 103 -4.71 -1.25 -8.27
N VAL A 104 -5.91 -0.82 -7.92
CA VAL A 104 -6.54 -1.11 -6.64
C VAL A 104 -7.96 -1.56 -6.93
N GLU A 105 -8.32 -2.75 -6.45
CA GLU A 105 -9.64 -3.33 -6.66
C GLU A 105 -10.36 -3.41 -5.33
N LEU A 106 -11.62 -2.98 -5.31
CA LEU A 106 -12.46 -3.08 -4.12
C LEU A 106 -13.04 -4.48 -4.02
N LEU A 107 -12.83 -5.14 -2.89
CA LEU A 107 -13.33 -6.50 -2.68
C LEU A 107 -14.52 -6.55 -1.73
N GLY A 108 -14.70 -5.53 -0.89
CA GLY A 108 -15.82 -5.46 0.00
C GLY A 108 -15.52 -4.67 1.24
N SER A 109 -16.58 -4.40 1.98
CA SER A 109 -16.47 -3.67 3.22
C SER A 109 -17.05 -4.49 4.36
N ARG A 110 -16.69 -4.08 5.56
CA ARG A 110 -17.17 -4.76 6.75
C ARG A 110 -17.85 -3.77 7.65
#